data_5b33e0ce10e355c06e9897089c03738e
#
_entry.id   5b33e0ce10e355c06e9897089c03738e
#
_cell.length_a   1.000
_cell.length_b   1.000
_cell.length_c   1.000
_cell.angle_alpha   90.00
_cell.angle_beta   90.00
_cell.angle_gamma   90.00
#
_symmetry.space_group_name_H-M   'P 1'
#
loop_
_entity.id
_entity.type
_entity.pdbx_description
1 polymer ?
#
loop_
_entity_poly.entity_id
_entity_poly.type
_entity_poly.pdbx_seq_one_letter_code
_entity_poly.pdbx_strand_id
1 'polypeptide(L)'
;MASSNVLGVQDAYQLINAISAQSVGATGLTATDTSSFVKVAEAIMQTGLESTMNAIGYVLGRTIFSIRPYKSKLASLERDPERFGMITRKITYLLKGASKSNNWNTQIDATQLADGASVDPFVINAPKAVQLCIPGAETLQTDYTVFKDQLRLAFSNESEFIRFWETVALHVMNMIELQKESKGRVVLANFIAAKYQTEGGQIGCRDLVYDFNVAFNTSYTREQLLTTYATDFWKFVAAEIKNDSERMSDMTAYHHQHLDGYDPIIRHTPKDRQKLVVYGPAFNQEKAYVFSTLFNPQYLDIATTEEVTHWQSKDYPAAISITPSVLNSTTGEANAGDPVSIPYVLGVLFDEEALGIMPKFDSAGSIYNPYGEYTNMVWHWLYKSYCDYTENGIVYVLGDLPTEDGPRLAGITIGATLSPTFNTDTFTYTANATAGSHNLYPVAAIGSGLKSMTIDGEDASIGTFTTTAGTTIVLAITVNKPGYADVTYTITITTPPGAKDGGDDEEPEAEPKATRSTKSTK
;
A
#
# COMPACT_ATOMS: atom_id res chain seq x y z
N MET A 1 39.81 6.11 -0.29
CA MET A 1 39.85 7.57 -0.41
C MET A 1 39.18 7.91 -1.74
N ALA A 2 37.92 8.30 -1.70
CA ALA A 2 37.24 8.78 -2.90
C ALA A 2 37.73 10.20 -3.16
N SER A 3 38.45 10.41 -4.27
CA SER A 3 38.83 11.72 -4.74
C SER A 3 37.56 12.53 -4.98
N SER A 4 37.46 13.69 -4.35
CA SER A 4 36.42 14.68 -4.68
C SER A 4 36.64 15.13 -6.11
N ASN A 5 35.88 14.57 -7.04
CA ASN A 5 35.89 15.01 -8.42
C ASN A 5 35.14 16.36 -8.52
N VAL A 6 35.84 17.42 -8.23
CA VAL A 6 35.47 18.76 -8.65
C VAL A 6 35.96 18.89 -10.09
N LEU A 7 35.12 19.40 -11.00
CA LEU A 7 35.52 19.70 -12.39
C LEU A 7 36.78 20.58 -12.37
N GLY A 8 37.83 20.09 -13.01
CA GLY A 8 39.10 20.79 -13.12
C GLY A 8 39.25 21.54 -14.45
N VAL A 9 40.28 22.36 -14.56
CA VAL A 9 40.56 23.13 -15.79
C VAL A 9 40.75 22.21 -17.01
N GLN A 10 41.27 21.01 -16.81
CA GLN A 10 41.44 20.01 -17.87
C GLN A 10 40.10 19.48 -18.38
N ASP A 11 39.13 19.31 -17.46
CA ASP A 11 37.78 18.87 -17.82
C ASP A 11 37.07 19.96 -18.63
N ALA A 12 37.29 21.25 -18.31
CA ALA A 12 36.78 22.37 -19.08
C ALA A 12 37.33 22.36 -20.54
N TYR A 13 38.61 22.05 -20.73
CA TYR A 13 39.19 21.95 -22.09
C TYR A 13 38.59 20.76 -22.84
N GLN A 14 38.38 19.62 -22.20
CA GLN A 14 37.73 18.46 -22.83
C GLN A 14 36.28 18.76 -23.23
N LEU A 15 35.53 19.42 -22.35
CA LEU A 15 34.13 19.80 -22.60
C LEU A 15 34.01 20.78 -23.76
N ILE A 16 34.82 21.86 -23.81
CA ILE A 16 34.75 22.84 -24.87
C ILE A 16 35.20 22.23 -26.22
N ASN A 17 36.17 21.34 -26.20
CA ASN A 17 36.60 20.60 -27.38
C ASN A 17 35.49 19.67 -27.89
N ALA A 18 34.77 19.01 -27.02
CA ALA A 18 33.62 18.19 -27.37
C ALA A 18 32.46 19.02 -27.96
N ILE A 19 32.21 20.21 -27.41
CA ILE A 19 31.22 21.15 -27.92
C ILE A 19 31.67 21.66 -29.32
N SER A 20 32.95 22.02 -29.48
CA SER A 20 33.51 22.45 -30.76
C SER A 20 33.34 21.39 -31.84
N ALA A 21 33.58 20.12 -31.51
CA ALA A 21 33.43 19.00 -32.45
C ALA A 21 31.98 18.78 -32.90
N GLN A 22 30.98 19.17 -32.07
CA GLN A 22 29.55 19.02 -32.39
C GLN A 22 28.94 20.27 -33.02
N SER A 23 29.53 21.46 -32.84
CA SER A 23 28.90 22.72 -33.23
C SER A 23 28.99 23.08 -34.70
N VAL A 24 29.80 22.54 -35.57
CA VAL A 24 29.82 22.61 -37.04
C VAL A 24 31.15 22.08 -37.56
N GLY A 25 31.25 20.84 -37.77
CA GLY A 25 32.41 20.25 -38.39
C GLY A 25 33.75 20.79 -37.88
N ALA A 26 34.54 19.96 -37.31
CA ALA A 26 35.78 20.27 -36.60
C ALA A 26 36.46 21.55 -37.12
N THR A 27 36.42 22.61 -36.37
CA THR A 27 37.12 23.87 -36.66
C THR A 27 38.65 23.71 -36.66
N GLY A 28 39.12 22.51 -36.31
CA GLY A 28 40.56 22.23 -36.16
C GLY A 28 41.22 22.91 -34.96
N LEU A 29 40.45 23.71 -34.20
CA LEU A 29 40.92 24.38 -33.00
C LEU A 29 40.66 23.50 -31.77
N THR A 30 41.68 23.30 -30.98
CA THR A 30 41.59 22.56 -29.71
C THR A 30 42.06 23.44 -28.55
N ALA A 31 41.31 23.43 -27.47
CA ALA A 31 41.69 24.12 -26.24
C ALA A 31 42.68 23.24 -25.43
N THR A 32 43.86 23.79 -25.18
CA THR A 32 44.91 23.18 -24.36
C THR A 32 45.39 24.09 -23.26
N ASP A 33 45.09 25.37 -23.36
CA ASP A 33 45.42 26.42 -22.41
C ASP A 33 44.33 27.51 -22.42
N THR A 34 44.39 28.48 -21.49
CA THR A 34 43.44 29.60 -21.35
C THR A 34 43.30 30.41 -22.66
N SER A 35 44.39 30.66 -23.37
CA SER A 35 44.35 31.44 -24.61
C SER A 35 43.67 30.68 -25.74
N SER A 36 43.95 29.41 -25.90
CA SER A 36 43.28 28.54 -26.86
C SER A 36 41.82 28.28 -26.48
N PHE A 37 41.48 28.18 -25.18
CA PHE A 37 40.12 28.06 -24.71
C PHE A 37 39.24 29.21 -25.18
N VAL A 38 39.66 30.46 -24.96
CA VAL A 38 38.92 31.66 -25.39
C VAL A 38 38.76 31.68 -26.93
N LYS A 39 39.79 31.34 -27.70
CA LYS A 39 39.71 31.28 -29.17
C LYS A 39 38.75 30.22 -29.67
N VAL A 40 38.72 29.04 -29.04
CA VAL A 40 37.74 27.97 -29.37
C VAL A 40 36.35 28.43 -29.00
N ALA A 41 36.16 29.08 -27.82
CA ALA A 41 34.89 29.61 -27.39
C ALA A 41 34.34 30.70 -28.35
N GLU A 42 35.21 31.63 -28.79
CA GLU A 42 34.84 32.63 -29.80
C GLU A 42 34.44 31.99 -31.13
N ALA A 43 35.20 31.00 -31.61
CA ALA A 43 34.87 30.28 -32.82
C ALA A 43 33.52 29.54 -32.72
N ILE A 44 33.24 28.91 -31.61
CA ILE A 44 31.93 28.27 -31.33
C ILE A 44 30.81 29.30 -31.37
N MET A 45 30.97 30.43 -30.68
CA MET A 45 29.97 31.51 -30.68
C MET A 45 29.72 32.13 -32.08
N GLN A 46 30.72 32.12 -32.98
CA GLN A 46 30.57 32.58 -34.35
C GLN A 46 29.76 31.63 -35.24
N THR A 47 29.65 30.34 -34.89
CA THR A 47 28.85 29.35 -35.64
C THR A 47 27.34 29.55 -35.49
N GLY A 48 26.92 30.45 -34.60
CA GLY A 48 25.53 30.74 -34.30
C GLY A 48 25.07 30.13 -32.96
N LEU A 49 24.25 30.89 -32.25
CA LEU A 49 23.81 30.52 -30.89
C LEU A 49 23.02 29.20 -30.87
N GLU A 50 22.19 28.94 -31.88
CA GLU A 50 21.41 27.71 -31.99
C GLU A 50 22.30 26.47 -32.14
N SER A 51 23.28 26.52 -33.04
CA SER A 51 24.25 25.44 -33.23
C SER A 51 25.05 25.17 -31.96
N THR A 52 25.50 26.24 -31.30
CA THR A 52 26.22 26.18 -30.04
C THR A 52 25.38 25.50 -28.94
N MET A 53 24.12 25.91 -28.80
CA MET A 53 23.23 25.37 -27.78
C MET A 53 22.83 23.93 -28.04
N ASN A 54 22.64 23.53 -29.31
CA ASN A 54 22.40 22.14 -29.65
C ASN A 54 23.62 21.25 -29.33
N ALA A 55 24.83 21.74 -29.64
CA ALA A 55 26.07 21.04 -29.28
C ALA A 55 26.23 20.92 -27.74
N ILE A 56 25.92 21.98 -26.99
CA ILE A 56 25.89 22.01 -25.54
C ILE A 56 24.89 20.97 -25.02
N GLY A 57 23.65 20.98 -25.49
CA GLY A 57 22.62 20.03 -25.09
C GLY A 57 23.01 18.56 -25.32
N TYR A 58 23.63 18.30 -26.49
CA TYR A 58 24.12 16.97 -26.84
C TYR A 58 25.26 16.49 -25.92
N VAL A 59 26.22 17.36 -25.64
CA VAL A 59 27.36 17.04 -24.76
C VAL A 59 26.88 16.88 -23.33
N LEU A 60 25.96 17.73 -22.86
CA LEU A 60 25.36 17.65 -21.51
C LEU A 60 24.65 16.30 -21.29
N GLY A 61 23.85 15.85 -22.25
CA GLY A 61 23.14 14.57 -22.16
C GLY A 61 24.05 13.34 -22.14
N ARG A 62 25.34 13.48 -22.46
CA ARG A 62 26.32 12.39 -22.50
C ARG A 62 27.44 12.49 -21.47
N THR A 63 27.50 13.59 -20.74
CA THR A 63 28.57 13.84 -19.76
C THR A 63 28.06 13.55 -18.36
N ILE A 64 28.73 12.63 -17.65
CA ILE A 64 28.44 12.36 -16.24
C ILE A 64 29.27 13.34 -15.43
N PHE A 65 28.61 14.27 -14.74
CA PHE A 65 29.25 15.20 -13.84
C PHE A 65 29.38 14.58 -12.45
N SER A 66 30.58 14.65 -11.88
CA SER A 66 30.88 14.13 -10.55
C SER A 66 30.62 15.15 -9.42
N ILE A 67 29.68 16.04 -9.61
CA ILE A 67 29.19 16.93 -8.56
C ILE A 67 28.22 16.11 -7.72
N ARG A 68 28.10 16.34 -6.41
CA ARG A 68 27.19 15.59 -5.55
C ARG A 68 25.74 15.75 -5.99
N PRO A 69 25.26 14.98 -6.97
CA PRO A 69 23.87 15.03 -7.38
C PRO A 69 23.01 14.44 -6.26
N TYR A 70 21.82 14.94 -6.14
CA TYR A 70 20.83 14.29 -5.30
C TYR A 70 20.60 12.87 -5.84
N LYS A 71 20.59 11.89 -4.96
CA LYS A 71 20.27 10.51 -5.30
C LYS A 71 18.94 10.16 -4.64
N SER A 72 18.02 9.65 -5.42
CA SER A 72 16.71 9.19 -4.94
C SER A 72 16.89 8.16 -3.82
N LYS A 73 16.10 8.29 -2.75
CA LYS A 73 16.07 7.34 -1.63
C LYS A 73 15.38 6.03 -1.99
N LEU A 74 14.64 6.01 -3.11
CA LEU A 74 13.90 4.87 -3.62
C LEU A 74 14.54 4.30 -4.89
N ALA A 75 15.88 4.35 -4.97
CA ALA A 75 16.62 3.83 -6.12
C ALA A 75 16.42 2.32 -6.32
N SER A 76 16.05 1.59 -5.27
CA SER A 76 15.74 0.15 -5.36
C SER A 76 14.50 -0.16 -6.20
N LEU A 77 13.64 0.83 -6.44
CA LEU A 77 12.46 0.68 -7.30
C LEU A 77 12.78 0.84 -8.79
N GLU A 78 13.97 1.34 -9.15
CA GLU A 78 14.38 1.43 -10.55
C GLU A 78 14.70 0.04 -11.10
N ARG A 79 14.17 -0.24 -12.28
CA ARG A 79 14.41 -1.48 -13.03
C ARG A 79 15.24 -1.20 -14.26
N ASP A 80 15.74 -2.26 -14.86
CA ASP A 80 16.49 -2.15 -16.10
C ASP A 80 15.70 -1.40 -17.17
N PRO A 81 16.36 -0.50 -17.94
CA PRO A 81 15.69 0.30 -18.94
C PRO A 81 15.15 -0.55 -20.08
N GLU A 82 13.86 -0.42 -20.35
CA GLU A 82 13.21 -1.03 -21.50
C GLU A 82 13.34 -0.13 -22.74
N ARG A 83 14.21 -0.46 -23.67
CA ARG A 83 14.47 0.37 -24.84
C ARG A 83 13.43 0.26 -25.94
N PHE A 84 12.75 -0.89 -26.07
CA PHE A 84 11.83 -1.20 -27.16
C PHE A 84 10.52 -1.79 -26.64
N GLY A 85 9.42 -1.48 -27.35
CA GLY A 85 8.10 -2.01 -27.05
C GLY A 85 7.18 -1.02 -26.31
N MET A 86 5.90 -1.03 -26.67
CA MET A 86 4.88 -0.22 -25.96
C MET A 86 4.27 -0.97 -24.77
N ILE A 87 4.32 -2.29 -24.78
CA ILE A 87 3.71 -3.15 -23.75
C ILE A 87 4.79 -4.09 -23.22
N THR A 88 5.03 -4.02 -21.92
CA THR A 88 5.85 -4.99 -21.19
C THR A 88 4.94 -6.13 -20.74
N ARG A 89 5.37 -7.37 -20.95
CA ARG A 89 4.60 -8.56 -20.57
C ARG A 89 5.37 -9.37 -19.56
N LYS A 90 4.70 -9.70 -18.44
CA LYS A 90 5.20 -10.65 -17.46
C LYS A 90 4.32 -11.90 -17.54
N ILE A 91 4.91 -13.06 -17.75
CA ILE A 91 4.21 -14.33 -17.86
C ILE A 91 4.57 -15.19 -16.66
N THR A 92 3.57 -15.63 -15.92
CA THR A 92 3.73 -16.50 -14.75
C THR A 92 2.97 -17.80 -14.99
N TYR A 93 3.64 -18.93 -14.85
CA TYR A 93 2.99 -20.24 -14.91
C TYR A 93 2.37 -20.60 -13.58
N LEU A 94 1.13 -21.10 -13.62
CA LEU A 94 0.45 -21.63 -12.44
C LEU A 94 0.96 -23.05 -12.18
N LEU A 95 1.38 -23.31 -10.95
CA LEU A 95 1.83 -24.63 -10.54
C LEU A 95 0.61 -25.53 -10.33
N LYS A 96 0.53 -26.61 -11.06
CA LYS A 96 -0.46 -27.65 -10.81
C LYS A 96 0.06 -28.55 -9.69
N GLY A 97 -0.71 -28.72 -8.64
CA GLY A 97 -0.40 -29.64 -7.56
C GLY A 97 -0.25 -31.08 -8.08
N ALA A 98 0.63 -31.86 -7.46
CA ALA A 98 0.73 -33.27 -7.73
C ALA A 98 -0.53 -33.98 -7.26
N SER A 99 -1.12 -34.81 -8.12
CA SER A 99 -2.23 -35.69 -7.75
C SER A 99 -1.71 -37.05 -7.31
N LYS A 100 -2.45 -37.71 -6.41
CA LYS A 100 -2.16 -39.08 -6.04
C LYS A 100 -2.25 -39.99 -7.27
N SER A 101 -1.22 -40.79 -7.52
CA SER A 101 -1.27 -41.79 -8.58
C SER A 101 -1.97 -43.05 -8.06
N ASN A 102 -3.23 -43.21 -8.43
CA ASN A 102 -4.06 -44.29 -7.93
C ASN A 102 -3.95 -45.60 -8.78
N ASN A 103 -3.19 -45.54 -9.87
CA ASN A 103 -3.40 -46.48 -10.95
C ASN A 103 -2.32 -47.56 -11.09
N TRP A 104 -1.23 -47.52 -10.34
CA TRP A 104 -0.13 -48.46 -10.52
C TRP A 104 0.27 -49.24 -9.27
N ASN A 105 -0.19 -48.85 -8.10
CA ASN A 105 0.12 -49.57 -6.86
C ASN A 105 -1.15 -50.09 -6.20
N THR A 106 -1.51 -51.28 -6.53
CA THR A 106 -2.76 -51.97 -6.12
C THR A 106 -2.72 -52.50 -4.69
N GLN A 107 -1.58 -52.43 -3.98
CA GLN A 107 -1.45 -53.06 -2.66
C GLN A 107 -1.67 -52.13 -1.47
N ILE A 108 -1.65 -50.81 -1.66
CA ILE A 108 -1.59 -49.82 -0.56
C ILE A 108 -2.79 -48.86 -0.54
N ASP A 109 -3.56 -48.75 -1.61
CA ASP A 109 -4.64 -47.74 -1.69
C ASP A 109 -5.99 -48.38 -2.05
N ALA A 110 -7.04 -47.99 -1.31
CA ALA A 110 -8.41 -48.45 -1.53
C ALA A 110 -9.06 -47.93 -2.84
N THR A 111 -8.36 -47.07 -3.58
CA THR A 111 -8.78 -46.50 -4.87
C THR A 111 -8.15 -47.24 -6.06
N GLN A 112 -8.18 -48.53 -6.05
CA GLN A 112 -7.68 -49.37 -7.14
C GLN A 112 -8.48 -49.17 -8.43
N LEU A 113 -7.78 -49.28 -9.56
CA LEU A 113 -8.47 -49.45 -10.83
C LEU A 113 -9.28 -50.75 -10.78
N ALA A 114 -10.58 -50.69 -10.98
CA ALA A 114 -11.42 -51.89 -11.00
C ALA A 114 -11.00 -52.82 -12.14
N ASP A 115 -11.17 -54.12 -11.93
CA ASP A 115 -10.86 -55.10 -12.95
C ASP A 115 -11.62 -54.80 -14.25
N GLY A 116 -10.91 -54.74 -15.37
CA GLY A 116 -11.45 -54.34 -16.68
C GLY A 116 -11.56 -52.83 -16.92
N ALA A 117 -11.21 -51.96 -15.95
CA ALA A 117 -11.15 -50.52 -16.15
C ALA A 117 -9.78 -50.11 -16.70
N SER A 118 -9.74 -49.03 -17.44
CA SER A 118 -8.51 -48.43 -17.97
C SER A 118 -8.44 -46.92 -17.70
N VAL A 119 -7.24 -46.37 -17.65
CA VAL A 119 -7.01 -44.92 -17.57
C VAL A 119 -6.84 -44.38 -18.98
N ASP A 120 -7.54 -43.29 -19.29
CA ASP A 120 -7.38 -42.64 -20.57
C ASP A 120 -5.98 -41.99 -20.69
N PRO A 121 -5.11 -42.50 -21.61
CA PRO A 121 -3.78 -41.98 -21.80
C PRO A 121 -3.76 -40.67 -22.60
N PHE A 122 -4.91 -40.24 -23.15
CA PHE A 122 -5.03 -39.06 -24.02
C PHE A 122 -5.53 -37.81 -23.30
N VAL A 123 -5.67 -37.84 -21.97
CA VAL A 123 -6.04 -36.67 -21.19
C VAL A 123 -4.97 -35.60 -21.30
N ILE A 124 -5.34 -34.46 -21.89
CA ILE A 124 -4.43 -33.32 -22.07
C ILE A 124 -4.44 -32.46 -20.80
N ASN A 125 -3.29 -32.33 -20.16
CA ASN A 125 -3.07 -31.44 -19.02
C ASN A 125 -2.20 -30.27 -19.48
N ALA A 126 -2.81 -29.26 -20.12
CA ALA A 126 -2.07 -28.08 -20.56
C ALA A 126 -1.65 -27.21 -19.35
N PRO A 127 -0.40 -26.71 -19.32
CA PRO A 127 0.00 -25.76 -18.29
C PRO A 127 -0.81 -24.46 -18.45
N LYS A 128 -1.30 -23.94 -17.33
CA LYS A 128 -1.97 -22.65 -17.30
C LYS A 128 -0.95 -21.54 -17.01
N ALA A 129 -1.13 -20.39 -17.62
CA ALA A 129 -0.28 -19.22 -17.39
C ALA A 129 -1.14 -17.97 -17.21
N VAL A 130 -0.68 -17.07 -16.35
CA VAL A 130 -1.22 -15.73 -16.19
C VAL A 130 -0.26 -14.75 -16.84
N GLN A 131 -0.78 -13.81 -17.62
CA GLN A 131 0.01 -12.76 -18.26
C GLN A 131 -0.41 -11.41 -17.70
N LEU A 132 0.55 -10.72 -17.07
CA LEU A 132 0.42 -9.31 -16.72
C LEU A 132 0.92 -8.47 -17.90
N CYS A 133 0.07 -7.56 -18.39
CA CYS A 133 0.42 -6.58 -19.40
C CYS A 133 0.56 -5.21 -18.74
N ILE A 134 1.71 -4.57 -18.89
CA ILE A 134 1.97 -3.22 -18.39
C ILE A 134 1.91 -2.28 -19.58
N PRO A 135 0.75 -1.66 -19.85
CA PRO A 135 0.60 -0.69 -20.92
C PRO A 135 1.04 0.69 -20.46
N GLY A 136 1.18 1.59 -21.43
CA GLY A 136 1.40 3.00 -21.18
C GLY A 136 2.86 3.35 -20.87
N ALA A 137 3.10 4.62 -20.92
CA ALA A 137 4.32 5.26 -20.46
C ALA A 137 3.95 6.71 -20.14
N GLU A 138 4.56 7.27 -19.13
CA GLU A 138 4.42 8.69 -18.80
C GLU A 138 5.67 9.42 -19.27
N THR A 139 5.49 10.63 -19.80
CA THR A 139 6.58 11.50 -20.17
C THR A 139 6.68 12.64 -19.18
N LEU A 140 7.85 12.82 -18.59
CA LEU A 140 8.17 13.99 -17.80
C LEU A 140 9.06 14.93 -18.60
N GLN A 141 8.96 16.21 -18.31
CA GLN A 141 9.69 17.28 -18.98
C GLN A 141 10.30 18.20 -17.94
N THR A 142 11.52 18.63 -18.18
CA THR A 142 12.17 19.72 -17.44
C THR A 142 12.75 20.72 -18.41
N ASP A 143 12.45 21.98 -18.15
CA ASP A 143 12.85 23.10 -18.98
C ASP A 143 13.94 23.92 -18.27
N TYR A 144 14.88 24.42 -19.04
CA TYR A 144 15.89 25.37 -18.59
C TYR A 144 16.17 26.41 -19.68
N THR A 145 16.14 27.68 -19.31
CA THR A 145 16.38 28.80 -20.24
C THR A 145 17.78 29.38 -20.02
N VAL A 146 18.55 29.49 -21.08
CA VAL A 146 19.88 30.11 -21.08
C VAL A 146 19.86 31.38 -21.93
N PHE A 147 20.24 32.49 -21.31
CA PHE A 147 20.38 33.74 -22.03
C PHE A 147 21.77 33.86 -22.67
N LYS A 148 21.85 34.52 -23.84
CA LYS A 148 23.08 34.72 -24.59
C LYS A 148 24.19 35.37 -23.79
N ASP A 149 23.85 36.34 -22.96
CA ASP A 149 24.84 37.05 -22.11
C ASP A 149 25.40 36.14 -21.00
N GLN A 150 24.59 35.24 -20.46
CA GLN A 150 25.08 34.21 -19.50
C GLN A 150 26.10 33.28 -20.18
N LEU A 151 25.82 32.88 -21.43
CA LEU A 151 26.71 32.02 -22.15
C LEU A 151 28.04 32.75 -22.53
N ARG A 152 27.95 34.03 -22.90
CA ARG A 152 29.14 34.86 -23.14
C ARG A 152 29.99 35.01 -21.88
N LEU A 153 29.36 35.23 -20.75
CA LEU A 153 30.06 35.31 -19.48
C LEU A 153 30.73 33.97 -19.12
N ALA A 154 30.01 32.86 -19.32
CA ALA A 154 30.58 31.52 -19.13
C ALA A 154 31.81 31.24 -19.98
N PHE A 155 31.83 31.72 -21.21
CA PHE A 155 32.96 31.55 -22.10
C PHE A 155 34.12 32.56 -21.86
N SER A 156 33.99 33.47 -20.90
CA SER A 156 35.04 34.45 -20.59
C SER A 156 36.32 33.84 -20.01
N ASN A 157 36.19 32.80 -19.23
CA ASN A 157 37.30 32.02 -18.70
C ASN A 157 36.84 30.62 -18.23
N GLU A 158 37.79 29.72 -17.97
CA GLU A 158 37.52 28.32 -17.63
C GLU A 158 36.73 28.15 -16.31
N SER A 159 37.00 29.00 -15.33
CA SER A 159 36.30 28.91 -14.04
C SER A 159 34.83 29.31 -14.12
N GLU A 160 34.51 30.33 -14.91
CA GLU A 160 33.10 30.70 -15.14
C GLU A 160 32.37 29.66 -16.00
N PHE A 161 33.08 29.06 -16.96
CA PHE A 161 32.54 27.96 -17.74
C PHE A 161 32.22 26.72 -16.89
N ILE A 162 33.15 26.33 -16.00
CA ILE A 162 32.91 25.23 -15.06
C ILE A 162 31.68 25.52 -14.19
N ARG A 163 31.59 26.72 -13.59
CA ARG A 163 30.44 27.10 -12.76
C ARG A 163 29.12 27.07 -13.52
N PHE A 164 29.11 27.54 -14.75
CA PHE A 164 27.92 27.49 -15.61
C PHE A 164 27.47 26.05 -15.82
N TRP A 165 28.39 25.18 -16.21
CA TRP A 165 28.12 23.77 -16.44
C TRP A 165 27.65 23.05 -15.17
N GLU A 166 28.32 23.29 -14.05
CA GLU A 166 27.91 22.73 -12.77
C GLU A 166 26.47 23.14 -12.40
N THR A 167 26.15 24.41 -12.62
CA THR A 167 24.80 24.90 -12.30
C THR A 167 23.73 24.25 -13.19
N VAL A 168 23.94 24.20 -14.49
CA VAL A 168 22.98 23.62 -15.45
C VAL A 168 22.85 22.11 -15.24
N ALA A 169 23.97 21.41 -15.16
CA ALA A 169 23.98 19.96 -14.97
C ALA A 169 23.34 19.55 -13.64
N LEU A 170 23.72 20.23 -12.55
CA LEU A 170 23.17 19.96 -11.22
C LEU A 170 21.66 20.21 -11.17
N HIS A 171 21.20 21.30 -11.79
CA HIS A 171 19.76 21.60 -11.84
C HIS A 171 18.99 20.47 -12.54
N VAL A 172 19.40 20.08 -13.73
CA VAL A 172 18.72 19.04 -14.53
C VAL A 172 18.76 17.69 -13.81
N MET A 173 19.93 17.26 -13.32
CA MET A 173 20.07 15.98 -12.62
C MET A 173 19.26 15.91 -11.34
N ASN A 174 19.29 16.98 -10.53
CA ASN A 174 18.50 17.02 -9.29
C ASN A 174 16.99 17.01 -9.58
N MET A 175 16.55 17.68 -10.63
CA MET A 175 15.13 17.65 -11.00
C MET A 175 14.69 16.26 -11.48
N ILE A 176 15.53 15.56 -12.24
CA ILE A 176 15.29 14.17 -12.66
C ILE A 176 15.15 13.26 -11.45
N GLU A 177 16.14 13.29 -10.55
CA GLU A 177 16.14 12.44 -9.35
C GLU A 177 14.96 12.76 -8.40
N LEU A 178 14.62 14.04 -8.25
CA LEU A 178 13.45 14.44 -7.46
C LEU A 178 12.15 13.90 -8.05
N GLN A 179 12.01 13.93 -9.36
CA GLN A 179 10.81 13.42 -10.04
C GLN A 179 10.75 11.89 -9.96
N LYS A 180 11.87 11.20 -10.11
CA LYS A 180 11.96 9.74 -9.89
C LYS A 180 11.53 9.36 -8.47
N GLU A 181 12.04 10.08 -7.46
CA GLU A 181 11.63 9.85 -6.08
C GLU A 181 10.15 10.11 -5.86
N SER A 182 9.61 11.21 -6.40
CA SER A 182 8.18 11.52 -6.32
C SER A 182 7.33 10.40 -6.92
N LYS A 183 7.71 9.89 -8.09
CA LYS A 183 7.01 8.77 -8.73
C LYS A 183 7.17 7.47 -7.97
N GLY A 184 8.35 7.19 -7.43
CA GLY A 184 8.59 6.05 -6.54
C GLY A 184 7.64 6.05 -5.34
N ARG A 185 7.45 7.22 -4.71
CA ARG A 185 6.50 7.39 -3.60
C ARG A 185 5.05 7.13 -4.02
N VAL A 186 4.63 7.62 -5.19
CA VAL A 186 3.28 7.37 -5.71
C VAL A 186 3.05 5.88 -5.95
N VAL A 187 3.98 5.20 -6.61
CA VAL A 187 3.89 3.74 -6.89
C VAL A 187 3.84 2.95 -5.59
N LEU A 188 4.71 3.30 -4.63
CA LEU A 188 4.77 2.66 -3.32
C LEU A 188 3.50 2.89 -2.51
N ALA A 189 3.01 4.13 -2.46
CA ALA A 189 1.76 4.47 -1.78
C ALA A 189 0.56 3.75 -2.40
N ASN A 190 0.52 3.64 -3.74
CA ASN A 190 -0.51 2.89 -4.45
C ASN A 190 -0.48 1.39 -4.09
N PHE A 191 0.70 0.79 -4.05
CA PHE A 191 0.86 -0.61 -3.65
C PHE A 191 0.41 -0.85 -2.21
N ILE A 192 0.83 0.01 -1.28
CA ILE A 192 0.44 -0.07 0.14
C ILE A 192 -1.07 0.05 0.29
N ALA A 193 -1.68 1.07 -0.33
CA ALA A 193 -3.12 1.31 -0.22
C ALA A 193 -3.95 0.19 -0.88
N ALA A 194 -3.48 -0.36 -2.00
CA ALA A 194 -4.15 -1.48 -2.65
C ALA A 194 -4.11 -2.75 -1.78
N LYS A 195 -2.95 -3.09 -1.19
CA LYS A 195 -2.83 -4.22 -0.25
C LYS A 195 -3.69 -4.03 1.00
N TYR A 196 -3.80 -2.78 1.49
CA TYR A 196 -4.65 -2.45 2.63
C TYR A 196 -6.14 -2.61 2.32
N GLN A 197 -6.57 -2.29 1.09
CA GLN A 197 -7.97 -2.39 0.67
C GLN A 197 -8.36 -3.81 0.26
N THR A 198 -7.45 -4.60 -0.30
CA THR A 198 -7.75 -5.92 -0.84
C THR A 198 -8.16 -6.89 0.28
N GLU A 199 -9.34 -7.49 0.13
CA GLU A 199 -9.95 -8.41 1.11
C GLU A 199 -9.85 -7.90 2.55
N GLY A 200 -9.96 -6.57 2.69
CA GLY A 200 -9.91 -5.91 3.96
C GLY A 200 -8.55 -5.98 4.66
N GLY A 201 -7.48 -6.01 3.90
CA GLY A 201 -6.12 -6.10 4.43
C GLY A 201 -5.70 -7.51 4.86
N GLN A 202 -6.56 -8.53 4.72
CA GLN A 202 -6.21 -9.91 5.15
C GLN A 202 -5.10 -10.52 4.30
N ILE A 203 -5.00 -10.12 3.03
CA ILE A 203 -3.95 -10.58 2.14
C ILE A 203 -2.83 -9.53 2.02
N GLY A 204 -1.81 -9.63 2.85
CA GLY A 204 -0.61 -8.82 2.73
C GLY A 204 -0.64 -7.50 3.48
N CYS A 205 -1.52 -7.33 4.47
CA CYS A 205 -1.45 -6.25 5.44
C CYS A 205 -1.50 -6.79 6.86
N ARG A 206 -0.65 -6.28 7.75
CA ARG A 206 -0.59 -6.68 9.16
C ARG A 206 -0.68 -5.47 10.08
N ASP A 207 -1.58 -5.55 11.04
CA ASP A 207 -1.64 -4.60 12.15
C ASP A 207 -0.79 -5.09 13.31
N LEU A 208 0.38 -4.50 13.47
CA LEU A 208 1.33 -4.91 14.51
C LEU A 208 0.85 -4.55 15.93
N VAL A 209 -0.04 -3.57 16.08
CA VAL A 209 -0.66 -3.26 17.38
C VAL A 209 -1.61 -4.38 17.76
N TYR A 210 -2.44 -4.82 16.84
CA TYR A 210 -3.34 -5.95 17.04
C TYR A 210 -2.55 -7.24 17.32
N ASP A 211 -1.57 -7.56 16.49
CA ASP A 211 -0.75 -8.77 16.63
C ASP A 211 -0.03 -8.82 18.00
N PHE A 212 0.53 -7.69 18.46
CA PHE A 212 1.15 -7.59 19.77
C PHE A 212 0.13 -7.85 20.90
N ASN A 213 -1.01 -7.20 20.84
CA ASN A 213 -2.06 -7.35 21.85
C ASN A 213 -2.60 -8.79 21.91
N VAL A 214 -2.73 -9.44 20.75
CA VAL A 214 -3.13 -10.87 20.70
C VAL A 214 -2.03 -11.76 21.30
N ALA A 215 -0.78 -11.55 20.92
CA ALA A 215 0.34 -12.38 21.39
C ALA A 215 0.55 -12.30 22.90
N PHE A 216 0.35 -11.13 23.49
CA PHE A 216 0.57 -10.90 24.94
C PHE A 216 -0.72 -10.81 25.75
N ASN A 217 -1.89 -11.04 25.13
CA ASN A 217 -3.21 -10.93 25.75
C ASN A 217 -3.42 -9.58 26.48
N THR A 218 -3.12 -8.49 25.77
CA THR A 218 -3.22 -7.10 26.25
C THR A 218 -4.18 -6.29 25.39
N SER A 219 -4.44 -5.04 25.78
CA SER A 219 -5.29 -4.09 25.05
C SER A 219 -4.65 -2.71 25.00
N TYR A 220 -3.36 -2.66 24.71
CA TYR A 220 -2.62 -1.40 24.64
C TYR A 220 -2.94 -0.62 23.38
N THR A 221 -3.06 0.70 23.52
CA THR A 221 -3.19 1.60 22.38
C THR A 221 -1.85 1.78 21.67
N ARG A 222 -1.88 2.21 20.39
CA ARG A 222 -0.68 2.56 19.65
C ARG A 222 0.24 3.53 20.42
N GLU A 223 -0.34 4.55 21.06
CA GLU A 223 0.44 5.54 21.82
C GLU A 223 1.13 4.91 23.03
N GLN A 224 0.47 4.01 23.75
CA GLN A 224 1.08 3.27 24.84
C GLN A 224 2.21 2.36 24.38
N LEU A 225 2.05 1.69 23.24
CA LEU A 225 3.08 0.82 22.64
C LEU A 225 4.27 1.61 22.12
N LEU A 226 4.06 2.82 21.60
CA LEU A 226 5.15 3.66 21.12
C LEU A 226 5.86 4.47 22.23
N THR A 227 5.31 4.52 23.44
CA THR A 227 5.88 5.28 24.58
C THR A 227 6.25 4.37 25.73
N THR A 228 5.25 3.86 26.47
CA THR A 228 5.44 3.12 27.71
C THR A 228 6.04 1.73 27.49
N TYR A 229 5.56 1.02 26.49
CA TYR A 229 5.96 -0.36 26.19
C TYR A 229 6.84 -0.45 24.92
N ALA A 230 7.46 0.64 24.52
CA ALA A 230 8.21 0.75 23.28
C ALA A 230 9.29 -0.32 23.11
N THR A 231 10.03 -0.64 24.17
CA THR A 231 11.11 -1.63 24.09
C THR A 231 10.62 -3.03 23.72
N ASP A 232 9.56 -3.50 24.34
CA ASP A 232 9.05 -4.85 24.09
C ASP A 232 8.27 -4.89 22.78
N PHE A 233 7.56 -3.82 22.45
CA PHE A 233 6.87 -3.68 21.17
C PHE A 233 7.85 -3.73 19.99
N TRP A 234 8.94 -2.97 20.02
CA TRP A 234 9.89 -2.96 18.93
C TRP A 234 10.66 -4.28 18.76
N LYS A 235 10.93 -5.00 19.86
CA LYS A 235 11.47 -6.36 19.78
C LYS A 235 10.52 -7.31 19.07
N PHE A 236 9.23 -7.21 19.39
CA PHE A 236 8.17 -7.99 18.75
C PHE A 236 8.09 -7.65 17.25
N VAL A 237 8.06 -6.37 16.90
CA VAL A 237 8.03 -5.91 15.49
C VAL A 237 9.21 -6.47 14.69
N ALA A 238 10.42 -6.40 15.25
CA ALA A 238 11.61 -6.95 14.58
C ALA A 238 11.49 -8.46 14.35
N ALA A 239 11.01 -9.20 15.35
CA ALA A 239 10.81 -10.65 15.24
C ALA A 239 9.75 -10.98 14.18
N GLU A 240 8.64 -10.25 14.12
CA GLU A 240 7.58 -10.50 13.14
C GLU A 240 8.01 -10.17 11.70
N ILE A 241 8.72 -9.07 11.48
CA ILE A 241 9.27 -8.76 10.15
C ILE A 241 10.23 -9.86 9.68
N LYS A 242 11.05 -10.39 10.60
CA LYS A 242 11.97 -11.49 10.28
C LYS A 242 11.21 -12.78 9.98
N ASN A 243 10.21 -13.12 10.78
CA ASN A 243 9.35 -14.29 10.55
C ASN A 243 8.63 -14.19 9.21
N ASP A 244 8.13 -13.02 8.85
CA ASP A 244 7.47 -12.78 7.56
C ASP A 244 8.44 -12.89 6.39
N SER A 245 9.67 -12.38 6.55
CA SER A 245 10.73 -12.57 5.56
C SER A 245 11.05 -14.06 5.32
N GLU A 246 11.05 -14.87 6.37
CA GLU A 246 11.24 -16.32 6.26
C GLU A 246 10.03 -16.99 5.61
N ARG A 247 8.81 -16.63 6.01
CA ARG A 247 7.57 -17.14 5.39
C ARG A 247 7.48 -16.80 3.89
N MET A 248 7.92 -15.61 3.48
CA MET A 248 7.97 -15.23 2.07
C MET A 248 9.04 -16.01 1.28
N SER A 249 10.07 -16.54 1.95
CA SER A 249 11.09 -17.37 1.31
C SER A 249 10.60 -18.78 1.01
N ASP A 250 9.54 -19.23 1.67
CA ASP A 250 8.91 -20.50 1.41
C ASP A 250 7.89 -20.39 0.29
N MET A 251 7.57 -21.52 -0.37
CA MET A 251 6.48 -21.58 -1.33
C MET A 251 5.14 -21.33 -0.62
N THR A 252 4.52 -20.20 -0.87
CA THR A 252 3.30 -19.76 -0.20
C THR A 252 2.24 -19.29 -1.17
N ALA A 253 0.98 -19.46 -0.78
CA ALA A 253 -0.20 -18.86 -1.44
C ALA A 253 -0.72 -17.63 -0.69
N TYR A 254 0.00 -17.19 0.36
CA TYR A 254 -0.51 -16.12 1.21
C TYR A 254 0.00 -14.74 0.82
N HIS A 255 0.41 -13.88 1.04
CA HIS A 255 1.03 -12.56 0.82
C HIS A 255 0.84 -11.92 -0.57
N HIS A 256 0.00 -12.51 -1.44
CA HIS A 256 -0.31 -12.00 -2.77
C HIS A 256 -1.73 -12.31 -3.18
N GLN A 257 -2.24 -11.57 -4.17
CA GLN A 257 -3.61 -11.71 -4.65
C GLN A 257 -3.73 -12.84 -5.68
N HIS A 258 -4.82 -13.59 -5.62
CA HIS A 258 -5.17 -14.64 -6.58
C HIS A 258 -6.19 -14.14 -7.60
N LEU A 259 -6.37 -14.92 -8.67
CA LEU A 259 -7.40 -14.69 -9.67
C LEU A 259 -8.51 -15.72 -9.50
N ASP A 260 -9.77 -15.28 -9.53
CA ASP A 260 -10.92 -16.14 -9.37
C ASP A 260 -11.04 -17.14 -10.54
N GLY A 261 -11.42 -18.37 -10.23
CA GLY A 261 -11.57 -19.44 -11.25
C GLY A 261 -10.28 -20.05 -11.75
N TYR A 262 -9.14 -19.69 -11.17
CA TYR A 262 -7.83 -20.31 -11.44
C TYR A 262 -7.29 -21.03 -10.20
N ASP A 263 -6.34 -21.93 -10.42
CA ASP A 263 -5.59 -22.54 -9.32
C ASP A 263 -4.85 -21.44 -8.55
N PRO A 264 -4.68 -21.55 -7.21
CA PRO A 264 -3.96 -20.57 -6.43
C PRO A 264 -2.56 -20.35 -6.99
N ILE A 265 -2.16 -19.08 -7.10
CA ILE A 265 -0.79 -18.71 -7.44
C ILE A 265 0.07 -19.09 -6.23
N ILE A 266 1.13 -19.86 -6.44
CA ILE A 266 2.09 -20.23 -5.40
C ILE A 266 3.42 -19.60 -5.76
N ARG A 267 3.98 -18.82 -4.84
CA ARG A 267 5.21 -18.07 -5.04
C ARG A 267 6.14 -18.17 -3.83
N HIS A 268 7.41 -17.96 -4.09
CA HIS A 268 8.40 -17.73 -3.05
C HIS A 268 9.25 -16.53 -3.43
N THR A 269 9.72 -15.78 -2.45
CA THR A 269 10.62 -14.66 -2.64
C THR A 269 11.92 -14.94 -1.89
N PRO A 270 13.01 -15.28 -2.58
CA PRO A 270 14.31 -15.46 -1.95
C PRO A 270 14.75 -14.18 -1.22
N LYS A 271 15.50 -14.34 -0.13
CA LYS A 271 15.90 -13.21 0.72
C LYS A 271 16.71 -12.13 0.00
N ASP A 272 17.49 -12.51 -1.01
CA ASP A 272 18.26 -11.61 -1.87
C ASP A 272 17.38 -10.74 -2.80
N ARG A 273 16.12 -11.13 -3.02
CA ARG A 273 15.13 -10.38 -3.80
C ARG A 273 14.09 -9.65 -2.95
N GLN A 274 14.13 -9.81 -1.64
CA GLN A 274 13.27 -9.09 -0.72
C GLN A 274 13.74 -7.66 -0.54
N LYS A 275 12.79 -6.72 -0.53
CA LYS A 275 13.03 -5.30 -0.26
C LYS A 275 12.13 -4.83 0.85
N LEU A 276 12.73 -4.13 1.81
CA LEU A 276 12.03 -3.54 2.94
C LEU A 276 12.16 -2.02 2.86
N VAL A 277 11.03 -1.33 2.77
CA VAL A 277 10.98 0.13 2.89
C VAL A 277 10.27 0.48 4.18
N VAL A 278 10.89 1.31 5.00
CA VAL A 278 10.40 1.63 6.35
C VAL A 278 10.30 3.13 6.60
N TYR A 279 9.40 3.51 7.49
CA TYR A 279 9.26 4.88 7.96
C TYR A 279 10.40 5.21 8.93
N GLY A 280 11.40 5.95 8.44
CA GLY A 280 12.65 6.25 9.16
C GLY A 280 12.48 6.90 10.54
N PRO A 281 11.58 7.88 10.76
CA PRO A 281 11.37 8.47 12.07
C PRO A 281 10.94 7.47 13.15
N ALA A 282 10.11 6.47 12.83
CA ALA A 282 9.75 5.40 13.76
C ALA A 282 10.97 4.53 14.10
N PHE A 283 11.75 4.19 13.10
CA PHE A 283 13.00 3.44 13.25
C PHE A 283 14.07 4.18 14.05
N ASN A 284 14.15 5.50 13.95
CA ASN A 284 15.08 6.30 14.75
C ASN A 284 14.67 6.34 16.23
N GLN A 285 13.37 6.36 16.52
CA GLN A 285 12.89 6.23 17.90
C GLN A 285 13.27 4.86 18.48
N GLU A 286 13.12 3.82 17.70
CA GLU A 286 13.51 2.48 18.06
C GLU A 286 15.01 2.32 18.32
N LYS A 287 15.86 2.85 17.43
CA LYS A 287 17.31 2.89 17.65
C LYS A 287 17.71 3.58 18.96
N ALA A 288 16.87 4.48 19.48
CA ALA A 288 17.06 5.15 20.76
C ALA A 288 16.63 4.29 21.96
N TYR A 289 15.58 3.47 21.81
CA TYR A 289 15.02 2.66 22.90
C TYR A 289 15.57 1.23 22.97
N VAL A 290 15.85 0.64 21.81
CA VAL A 290 16.33 -0.74 21.71
C VAL A 290 17.69 -0.69 21.04
N PHE A 291 18.74 -0.93 21.77
CA PHE A 291 20.13 -0.96 21.29
C PHE A 291 20.25 -1.38 19.83
N SER A 292 21.09 -0.70 19.06
CA SER A 292 21.34 -0.75 17.61
C SER A 292 21.51 -2.14 16.95
N THR A 293 21.30 -3.22 17.67
CA THR A 293 21.53 -4.60 17.21
C THR A 293 20.29 -5.26 16.60
N LEU A 294 19.06 -4.84 16.94
CA LEU A 294 17.85 -5.55 16.52
C LEU A 294 17.42 -5.24 15.07
N PHE A 295 17.63 -4.01 14.62
CA PHE A 295 17.37 -3.62 13.22
C PHE A 295 18.65 -3.35 12.42
N ASN A 296 19.71 -4.03 12.76
CA ASN A 296 20.83 -4.11 11.83
C ASN A 296 20.34 -4.87 10.57
N PRO A 297 20.52 -4.34 9.35
CA PRO A 297 20.20 -5.06 8.12
C PRO A 297 20.78 -6.47 8.07
N GLN A 298 21.95 -6.67 8.70
CA GLN A 298 22.56 -7.99 8.84
C GLN A 298 21.78 -8.96 9.75
N TYR A 299 21.00 -8.43 10.71
CA TYR A 299 20.16 -9.27 11.58
C TYR A 299 18.88 -9.72 10.86
N LEU A 300 18.27 -8.81 10.10
CA LEU A 300 17.07 -9.12 9.31
C LEU A 300 17.37 -10.00 8.10
N ASP A 301 18.65 -10.02 7.65
CA ASP A 301 19.09 -10.80 6.49
C ASP A 301 18.27 -10.47 5.21
N ILE A 302 17.84 -9.22 5.10
CA ILE A 302 17.12 -8.68 3.95
C ILE A 302 18.10 -7.92 3.06
N ALA A 303 18.10 -8.20 1.77
CA ALA A 303 19.08 -7.68 0.83
C ALA A 303 19.08 -6.14 0.72
N THR A 304 17.91 -5.53 0.79
CA THR A 304 17.78 -4.07 0.66
C THR A 304 16.80 -3.53 1.68
N THR A 305 17.28 -2.64 2.55
CA THR A 305 16.44 -1.87 3.47
C THR A 305 16.61 -0.39 3.18
N GLU A 306 15.52 0.31 2.91
CA GLU A 306 15.49 1.74 2.63
C GLU A 306 14.62 2.47 3.65
N GLU A 307 15.06 3.66 4.06
CA GLU A 307 14.34 4.50 5.01
C GLU A 307 13.73 5.72 4.29
N VAL A 308 12.43 5.91 4.44
CA VAL A 308 11.73 7.09 3.96
C VAL A 308 11.37 8.03 5.11
N THR A 309 11.48 9.34 4.88
CA THR A 309 11.15 10.35 5.89
C THR A 309 9.66 10.65 5.97
N HIS A 310 8.90 10.32 4.92
CA HIS A 310 7.45 10.46 4.82
C HIS A 310 6.98 9.58 3.65
N TRP A 311 5.75 9.13 3.70
CA TRP A 311 5.15 8.36 2.60
C TRP A 311 4.63 9.26 1.49
N GLN A 312 3.71 10.16 1.81
CA GLN A 312 3.03 11.02 0.85
C GLN A 312 3.24 12.51 1.14
N SER A 313 2.96 12.96 2.36
CA SER A 313 3.04 14.36 2.78
C SER A 313 4.01 14.53 3.95
N LYS A 314 4.66 15.70 3.99
CA LYS A 314 5.50 16.08 5.14
C LYS A 314 4.69 16.48 6.36
N ASP A 315 3.43 16.92 6.16
CA ASP A 315 2.55 17.33 7.27
C ASP A 315 2.02 16.12 8.03
N TYR A 316 1.77 15.02 7.31
CA TYR A 316 1.35 13.74 7.87
C TYR A 316 2.29 12.63 7.40
N PRO A 317 3.53 12.59 7.94
CA PRO A 317 4.61 11.80 7.34
C PRO A 317 4.41 10.29 7.40
N ALA A 318 3.71 9.78 8.40
CA ALA A 318 3.40 8.36 8.58
C ALA A 318 2.13 7.92 7.85
N ALA A 319 1.29 8.86 7.40
CA ALA A 319 -0.01 8.57 6.81
C ALA A 319 0.03 8.47 5.28
N ILE A 320 -0.90 7.70 4.74
CA ILE A 320 -1.20 7.62 3.30
C ILE A 320 -2.69 7.88 3.11
N SER A 321 -3.03 8.76 2.16
CA SER A 321 -4.42 9.02 1.76
C SER A 321 -4.47 9.10 0.23
N ILE A 322 -5.01 8.05 -0.41
CA ILE A 322 -4.99 7.89 -1.86
C ILE A 322 -6.15 6.99 -2.31
N THR A 323 -6.59 7.17 -3.55
CA THR A 323 -7.44 6.20 -4.24
C THR A 323 -6.52 5.25 -5.02
N PRO A 324 -6.31 4.00 -4.56
CA PRO A 324 -5.39 3.09 -5.20
C PRO A 324 -5.96 2.52 -6.49
N SER A 325 -5.08 2.04 -7.36
CA SER A 325 -5.44 1.09 -8.40
C SER A 325 -5.37 -0.32 -7.82
N VAL A 326 -6.45 -1.08 -7.88
CA VAL A 326 -6.55 -2.44 -7.34
C VAL A 326 -6.76 -3.46 -8.46
N LEU A 327 -6.27 -4.66 -8.27
CA LEU A 327 -6.52 -5.76 -9.20
C LEU A 327 -7.90 -6.36 -8.91
N ASN A 328 -8.77 -6.39 -9.90
CA ASN A 328 -10.01 -7.13 -9.83
C ASN A 328 -9.71 -8.63 -10.04
N SER A 329 -9.97 -9.46 -9.04
CA SER A 329 -9.66 -10.89 -9.08
C SER A 329 -10.43 -11.64 -10.17
N THR A 330 -11.65 -11.19 -10.49
CA THR A 330 -12.54 -11.83 -11.46
C THR A 330 -12.17 -11.48 -12.91
N THR A 331 -11.83 -10.22 -13.18
CA THR A 331 -11.53 -9.76 -14.55
C THR A 331 -10.03 -9.80 -14.87
N GLY A 332 -9.16 -9.78 -13.86
CA GLY A 332 -7.72 -9.65 -14.02
C GLY A 332 -7.26 -8.26 -14.46
N GLU A 333 -8.16 -7.26 -14.41
CA GLU A 333 -7.86 -5.87 -14.79
C GLU A 333 -7.63 -5.00 -13.56
N ALA A 334 -6.78 -3.99 -13.70
CA ALA A 334 -6.58 -2.98 -12.69
C ALA A 334 -7.66 -1.90 -12.78
N ASN A 335 -8.41 -1.71 -11.71
CA ASN A 335 -9.47 -0.71 -11.59
C ASN A 335 -9.16 0.29 -10.48
N ALA A 336 -9.78 1.46 -10.52
CA ALA A 336 -9.74 2.37 -9.38
C ALA A 336 -10.47 1.72 -8.20
N GLY A 337 -9.79 1.65 -7.06
CA GLY A 337 -10.37 1.24 -5.79
C GLY A 337 -11.13 2.37 -5.09
N ASP A 338 -11.55 2.12 -3.87
CA ASP A 338 -12.12 3.16 -3.01
C ASP A 338 -11.04 4.05 -2.40
N PRO A 339 -11.34 5.31 -2.05
CA PRO A 339 -10.42 6.16 -1.32
C PRO A 339 -10.02 5.52 0.03
N VAL A 340 -8.74 5.39 0.27
CA VAL A 340 -8.16 4.81 1.49
C VAL A 340 -7.40 5.86 2.26
N SER A 341 -7.57 5.89 3.58
CA SER A 341 -6.77 6.70 4.50
C SER A 341 -6.19 5.79 5.58
N ILE A 342 -4.88 5.66 5.59
CA ILE A 342 -4.13 4.85 6.57
C ILE A 342 -3.37 5.83 7.46
N PRO A 343 -3.70 5.93 8.76
CA PRO A 343 -3.12 6.95 9.63
C PRO A 343 -1.65 6.70 9.96
N TYR A 344 -1.22 5.44 10.00
CA TYR A 344 0.16 5.11 10.34
C TYR A 344 0.65 3.84 9.62
N VAL A 345 1.49 4.04 8.62
CA VAL A 345 2.22 2.97 7.91
C VAL A 345 3.63 2.91 8.46
N LEU A 346 4.02 1.75 9.00
CA LEU A 346 5.37 1.51 9.51
C LEU A 346 6.34 1.15 8.39
N GLY A 347 5.93 0.27 7.49
CA GLY A 347 6.79 -0.21 6.42
C GLY A 347 6.08 -1.15 5.46
N VAL A 348 6.81 -1.57 4.45
CA VAL A 348 6.38 -2.56 3.48
C VAL A 348 7.54 -3.47 3.10
N LEU A 349 7.34 -4.77 3.20
CA LEU A 349 8.23 -5.82 2.75
C LEU A 349 7.66 -6.42 1.47
N PHE A 350 8.41 -6.46 0.38
CA PHE A 350 7.90 -6.90 -0.91
C PHE A 350 8.98 -7.56 -1.78
N ASP A 351 8.50 -8.35 -2.73
CA ASP A 351 9.34 -8.90 -3.79
C ASP A 351 9.81 -7.78 -4.74
N GLU A 352 11.07 -7.83 -5.15
CA GLU A 352 11.58 -6.82 -6.07
C GLU A 352 10.77 -6.72 -7.38
N GLU A 353 10.08 -7.78 -7.81
CA GLU A 353 9.23 -7.78 -9.00
C GLU A 353 7.81 -7.29 -8.75
N ALA A 354 7.42 -7.03 -7.48
CA ALA A 354 6.06 -6.60 -7.13
C ALA A 354 5.75 -5.18 -7.61
N LEU A 355 6.74 -4.30 -7.62
CA LEU A 355 6.57 -2.92 -8.07
C LEU A 355 7.87 -2.34 -8.62
N GLY A 356 7.76 -1.35 -9.47
CA GLY A 356 8.95 -0.71 -10.02
C GLY A 356 8.67 0.40 -11.01
N ILE A 357 9.74 1.10 -11.32
CA ILE A 357 9.81 2.13 -12.34
C ILE A 357 10.83 1.70 -13.39
N MET A 358 10.40 1.62 -14.63
CA MET A 358 11.24 1.27 -15.78
C MET A 358 11.50 2.52 -16.61
N PRO A 359 12.70 3.09 -16.59
CA PRO A 359 13.07 4.14 -17.52
C PRO A 359 13.09 3.59 -18.94
N LYS A 360 12.61 4.34 -19.90
CA LYS A 360 12.49 3.89 -21.29
C LYS A 360 13.37 4.67 -22.26
N PHE A 361 13.30 5.98 -22.20
CA PHE A 361 13.94 6.85 -23.19
C PHE A 361 14.13 8.26 -22.65
N ASP A 362 15.30 8.81 -22.91
CA ASP A 362 15.64 10.20 -22.60
C ASP A 362 15.92 10.94 -23.91
N SER A 363 15.36 12.14 -24.05
CA SER A 363 15.69 13.03 -25.17
C SER A 363 15.88 14.46 -24.68
N ALA A 364 16.81 15.15 -25.29
CA ALA A 364 17.04 16.57 -25.08
C ALA A 364 16.84 17.33 -26.39
N GLY A 365 16.20 18.48 -26.30
CA GLY A 365 15.99 19.39 -27.41
C GLY A 365 16.28 20.82 -27.00
N SER A 366 16.55 21.68 -27.93
CA SER A 366 16.67 23.12 -27.68
C SER A 366 16.05 23.93 -28.81
N ILE A 367 15.53 25.10 -28.44
CA ILE A 367 15.02 26.07 -29.42
C ILE A 367 15.49 27.48 -29.05
N TYR A 368 16.05 28.19 -30.04
CA TYR A 368 16.49 29.56 -29.88
C TYR A 368 15.36 30.54 -30.19
N ASN A 369 15.18 31.54 -29.31
CA ASN A 369 14.28 32.65 -29.53
C ASN A 369 15.09 33.91 -29.91
N PRO A 370 15.02 34.38 -31.19
CA PRO A 370 15.82 35.53 -31.66
C PRO A 370 15.34 36.87 -31.10
N TYR A 371 14.06 36.96 -30.65
CA TYR A 371 13.51 38.19 -30.11
C TYR A 371 13.98 38.46 -28.68
N GLY A 372 14.17 37.39 -27.89
CA GLY A 372 14.60 37.50 -26.50
C GLY A 372 16.06 37.16 -26.28
N GLU A 373 16.80 36.78 -27.34
CA GLU A 373 18.20 36.33 -27.31
C GLU A 373 18.46 35.26 -26.23
N TYR A 374 17.52 34.27 -26.10
CA TYR A 374 17.65 33.15 -25.21
C TYR A 374 17.37 31.81 -25.92
N THR A 375 17.85 30.74 -25.33
CA THR A 375 17.58 29.36 -25.77
C THR A 375 16.86 28.61 -24.65
N ASN A 376 15.73 28.00 -25.00
CA ASN A 376 15.07 27.04 -24.14
C ASN A 376 15.61 25.65 -24.42
N MET A 377 16.10 25.02 -23.39
CA MET A 377 16.51 23.61 -23.39
C MET A 377 15.43 22.80 -22.71
N VAL A 378 15.06 21.68 -23.32
CA VAL A 378 14.01 20.79 -22.82
C VAL A 378 14.57 19.39 -22.74
N TRP A 379 14.40 18.75 -21.59
CA TRP A 379 14.69 17.34 -21.38
C TRP A 379 13.38 16.59 -21.17
N HIS A 380 13.19 15.57 -21.97
CA HIS A 380 12.09 14.64 -21.83
C HIS A 380 12.63 13.29 -21.39
N TRP A 381 11.97 12.65 -20.41
CA TRP A 381 12.22 11.25 -20.14
C TRP A 381 10.91 10.52 -19.99
N LEU A 382 10.91 9.35 -20.58
CA LEU A 382 9.80 8.45 -20.65
C LEU A 382 10.05 7.31 -19.65
N TYR A 383 9.06 7.02 -18.80
CA TYR A 383 9.14 5.92 -17.86
C TYR A 383 7.80 5.19 -17.78
N LYS A 384 7.84 3.94 -17.35
CA LYS A 384 6.68 3.14 -16.98
C LYS A 384 6.75 2.84 -15.50
N SER A 385 5.61 2.90 -14.82
CA SER A 385 5.46 2.41 -13.46
C SER A 385 4.47 1.25 -13.43
N TYR A 386 4.68 0.31 -12.53
CA TYR A 386 3.78 -0.82 -12.36
C TYR A 386 3.70 -1.28 -10.91
N CYS A 387 2.56 -1.89 -10.58
CA CYS A 387 2.33 -2.67 -9.37
C CYS A 387 1.78 -4.04 -9.81
N ASP A 388 2.43 -5.10 -9.37
CA ASP A 388 1.97 -6.48 -9.55
C ASP A 388 1.52 -7.04 -8.20
N TYR A 389 0.22 -7.06 -8.00
CA TYR A 389 -0.38 -7.55 -6.75
C TYR A 389 -0.36 -9.07 -6.62
N THR A 390 0.00 -9.78 -7.70
CA THR A 390 0.19 -11.23 -7.69
C THR A 390 1.57 -11.65 -7.18
N GLU A 391 2.45 -10.69 -6.87
CA GLU A 391 3.72 -10.92 -6.20
C GLU A 391 3.60 -10.73 -4.69
N ASN A 392 4.51 -11.38 -3.95
CA ASN A 392 4.53 -11.30 -2.50
C ASN A 392 4.78 -9.87 -2.00
N GLY A 393 3.99 -9.46 -1.02
CA GLY A 393 4.18 -8.19 -0.34
C GLY A 393 3.34 -8.08 0.91
N ILE A 394 3.95 -7.58 1.98
CA ILE A 394 3.34 -7.40 3.29
C ILE A 394 3.49 -5.95 3.71
N VAL A 395 2.39 -5.32 4.04
CA VAL A 395 2.33 -3.95 4.57
C VAL A 395 2.17 -4.00 6.07
N TYR A 396 2.97 -3.25 6.79
CA TYR A 396 2.91 -3.13 8.25
C TYR A 396 2.26 -1.82 8.64
N VAL A 397 1.14 -1.89 9.36
CA VAL A 397 0.43 -0.73 9.90
C VAL A 397 0.40 -0.77 11.43
N LEU A 398 0.20 0.38 12.05
CA LEU A 398 0.06 0.49 13.49
C LEU A 398 -1.35 0.96 13.87
N GLY A 399 -2.25 0.01 14.04
CA GLY A 399 -3.67 0.24 14.37
C GLY A 399 -4.53 0.52 13.13
N ASP A 400 -5.81 0.22 13.25
CA ASP A 400 -6.87 0.57 12.31
C ASP A 400 -6.82 -0.15 10.94
N LEU A 401 -6.72 -1.48 10.91
CA LEU A 401 -7.12 -2.24 9.72
C LEU A 401 -8.64 -2.12 9.51
N PRO A 402 -9.12 -1.82 8.27
CA PRO A 402 -10.52 -1.53 8.02
C PRO A 402 -11.48 -2.71 8.23
N THR A 403 -10.98 -3.91 8.41
CA THR A 403 -11.76 -5.16 8.32
C THR A 403 -11.77 -6.02 9.56
N GLU A 404 -11.01 -5.67 10.57
CA GLU A 404 -11.20 -6.34 11.83
C GLU A 404 -12.32 -5.63 12.59
N ASP A 405 -13.54 -6.12 12.43
CA ASP A 405 -14.64 -5.73 13.32
C ASP A 405 -14.19 -5.91 14.76
N GLY A 406 -14.33 -4.83 15.55
CA GLY A 406 -14.12 -4.88 16.98
C GLY A 406 -14.93 -6.00 17.62
N PRO A 407 -14.90 -6.13 18.95
CA PRO A 407 -15.68 -7.17 19.61
C PRO A 407 -17.16 -7.04 19.26
N ARG A 408 -17.77 -8.13 18.81
CA ARG A 408 -19.17 -8.18 18.36
C ARG A 408 -19.88 -9.42 18.89
N LEU A 409 -21.21 -9.31 18.98
CA LEU A 409 -22.09 -10.47 19.06
C LEU A 409 -22.45 -10.95 17.65
N ALA A 410 -22.37 -12.25 17.42
CA ALA A 410 -22.90 -12.90 16.22
C ALA A 410 -24.42 -13.06 16.29
N GLY A 411 -24.97 -13.12 17.49
CA GLY A 411 -26.40 -13.26 17.74
C GLY A 411 -26.76 -13.14 19.21
N ILE A 412 -28.03 -12.90 19.46
CA ILE A 412 -28.60 -12.94 20.80
C ILE A 412 -29.99 -13.57 20.75
N THR A 413 -30.21 -14.54 21.62
CA THR A 413 -31.52 -15.12 21.84
C THR A 413 -32.03 -14.66 23.21
N ILE A 414 -33.10 -13.88 23.19
CA ILE A 414 -33.85 -13.50 24.40
C ILE A 414 -35.32 -13.90 24.20
N GLY A 415 -36.02 -14.18 25.28
CA GLY A 415 -37.42 -14.54 25.23
C GLY A 415 -38.38 -13.38 24.87
N ALA A 416 -37.89 -12.37 24.15
CA ALA A 416 -38.61 -11.18 23.73
C ALA A 416 -38.14 -10.73 22.34
N THR A 417 -39.00 -9.99 21.61
CA THR A 417 -38.64 -9.47 20.30
C THR A 417 -37.86 -8.16 20.46
N LEU A 418 -36.64 -8.13 19.86
CA LEU A 418 -35.79 -6.94 19.85
C LEU A 418 -36.30 -5.89 18.86
N SER A 419 -36.20 -4.63 19.24
CA SER A 419 -36.44 -3.48 18.37
C SER A 419 -35.24 -2.51 18.52
N PRO A 420 -34.51 -2.21 17.41
CA PRO A 420 -34.62 -2.84 16.08
C PRO A 420 -34.28 -4.34 16.10
N THR A 421 -34.55 -5.03 14.99
CA THR A 421 -34.10 -6.42 14.80
C THR A 421 -32.58 -6.50 15.02
N PHE A 422 -32.09 -7.60 15.61
CA PHE A 422 -30.69 -7.75 15.92
C PHE A 422 -29.78 -7.49 14.68
N ASN A 423 -28.79 -6.63 14.90
CA ASN A 423 -27.71 -6.34 13.96
C ASN A 423 -26.40 -6.23 14.76
N THR A 424 -25.33 -6.82 14.28
CA THR A 424 -24.01 -6.87 14.93
C THR A 424 -23.45 -5.49 15.28
N ASP A 425 -23.78 -4.45 14.48
CA ASP A 425 -23.30 -3.08 14.61
C ASP A 425 -24.25 -2.15 15.36
N THR A 426 -25.36 -2.68 15.89
CA THR A 426 -26.29 -1.94 16.72
C THR A 426 -26.08 -2.33 18.18
N PHE A 427 -25.78 -1.36 19.04
CA PHE A 427 -25.41 -1.60 20.44
C PHE A 427 -26.51 -1.29 21.43
N THR A 428 -27.64 -0.75 20.99
CA THR A 428 -28.76 -0.37 21.85
C THR A 428 -30.07 -0.93 21.28
N TYR A 429 -30.79 -1.66 22.11
CA TYR A 429 -32.04 -2.30 21.74
C TYR A 429 -33.11 -2.04 22.82
N THR A 430 -34.36 -2.13 22.39
CA THR A 430 -35.50 -2.21 23.28
C THR A 430 -36.23 -3.52 23.04
N ALA A 431 -36.89 -4.05 24.04
CA ALA A 431 -37.72 -5.24 23.95
C ALA A 431 -38.92 -5.15 24.86
N ASN A 432 -40.02 -5.76 24.47
CA ASN A 432 -41.19 -5.96 25.36
C ASN A 432 -41.27 -7.44 25.73
N ALA A 433 -41.34 -7.73 27.00
CA ALA A 433 -41.46 -9.08 27.51
C ALA A 433 -42.74 -9.23 28.38
N THR A 434 -43.28 -10.43 28.44
CA THR A 434 -44.33 -10.77 29.40
C THR A 434 -43.68 -11.02 30.78
N ALA A 435 -44.43 -10.86 31.87
CA ALA A 435 -43.91 -11.25 33.19
C ALA A 435 -43.64 -12.76 33.25
N GLY A 436 -42.46 -13.13 33.74
CA GLY A 436 -42.04 -14.53 33.82
C GLY A 436 -40.56 -14.75 33.56
N SER A 437 -40.18 -16.00 33.35
CA SER A 437 -38.79 -16.40 33.07
C SER A 437 -38.53 -16.41 31.56
N HIS A 438 -37.42 -15.82 31.13
CA HIS A 438 -36.99 -15.68 29.74
C HIS A 438 -35.60 -16.25 29.57
N ASN A 439 -35.32 -16.80 28.38
CA ASN A 439 -34.01 -17.29 28.04
C ASN A 439 -33.07 -16.15 27.60
N LEU A 440 -31.80 -16.27 27.94
CA LEU A 440 -30.74 -15.32 27.54
C LEU A 440 -29.52 -16.09 27.07
N TYR A 441 -29.30 -16.11 25.74
CA TYR A 441 -28.18 -16.76 25.09
C TYR A 441 -27.52 -15.82 24.09
N PRO A 442 -26.58 -14.98 24.51
CA PRO A 442 -25.73 -14.23 23.58
C PRO A 442 -24.66 -15.14 22.97
N VAL A 443 -24.39 -14.96 21.72
CA VAL A 443 -23.33 -15.67 20.94
C VAL A 443 -22.32 -14.65 20.50
N ALA A 444 -21.07 -14.77 20.97
CA ALA A 444 -19.98 -13.92 20.51
C ALA A 444 -19.60 -14.25 19.06
N ALA A 445 -19.20 -13.25 18.28
CA ALA A 445 -18.64 -13.43 16.96
C ALA A 445 -17.25 -14.11 17.04
N ILE A 446 -16.79 -14.65 15.92
CA ILE A 446 -15.49 -15.33 15.85
C ILE A 446 -14.38 -14.38 16.33
N GLY A 447 -13.54 -14.85 17.23
CA GLY A 447 -12.46 -14.05 17.83
C GLY A 447 -12.90 -13.14 18.98
N SER A 448 -14.21 -12.96 19.20
CA SER A 448 -14.76 -12.21 20.33
C SER A 448 -15.10 -13.15 21.49
N GLY A 449 -15.04 -12.62 22.71
CA GLY A 449 -15.43 -13.32 23.94
C GLY A 449 -16.49 -12.53 24.72
N LEU A 450 -17.33 -13.23 25.47
CA LEU A 450 -18.22 -12.59 26.44
C LEU A 450 -17.41 -12.24 27.69
N LYS A 451 -17.25 -10.96 28.00
CA LYS A 451 -16.48 -10.48 29.17
C LYS A 451 -17.33 -10.41 30.44
N SER A 452 -18.47 -9.79 30.33
CA SER A 452 -19.41 -9.65 31.46
C SER A 452 -20.83 -9.49 30.94
N MET A 453 -21.76 -9.80 31.79
CA MET A 453 -23.18 -9.64 31.57
C MET A 453 -23.83 -9.17 32.87
N THR A 454 -24.64 -8.12 32.78
CA THR A 454 -25.31 -7.57 33.97
C THR A 454 -26.78 -7.32 33.67
N ILE A 455 -27.61 -7.43 34.70
CA ILE A 455 -29.02 -7.05 34.69
C ILE A 455 -29.21 -6.01 35.80
N ASP A 456 -29.63 -4.81 35.44
CA ASP A 456 -29.76 -3.65 36.34
C ASP A 456 -28.48 -3.37 37.16
N GLY A 457 -27.29 -3.68 36.57
CA GLY A 457 -25.98 -3.49 37.19
C GLY A 457 -25.50 -4.66 38.04
N GLU A 458 -26.30 -5.68 38.28
CA GLU A 458 -25.90 -6.89 39.02
C GLU A 458 -25.43 -7.97 38.03
N ASP A 459 -24.39 -8.72 38.42
CA ASP A 459 -23.81 -9.76 37.57
C ASP A 459 -24.85 -10.84 37.21
N ALA A 460 -24.91 -11.15 35.94
CA ALA A 460 -25.79 -12.15 35.37
C ALA A 460 -24.99 -13.22 34.62
N SER A 461 -25.56 -14.41 34.49
CA SER A 461 -24.98 -15.53 33.73
C SER A 461 -25.88 -15.93 32.58
N ILE A 462 -25.29 -16.59 31.58
CA ILE A 462 -26.02 -17.20 30.46
C ILE A 462 -27.03 -18.20 31.05
N GLY A 463 -28.28 -18.15 30.58
CA GLY A 463 -29.34 -19.03 31.02
C GLY A 463 -30.69 -18.36 30.99
N THR A 464 -31.27 -18.09 32.15
CA THR A 464 -32.60 -17.48 32.28
C THR A 464 -32.57 -16.26 33.17
N PHE A 465 -33.41 -15.28 32.84
CA PHE A 465 -33.69 -14.12 33.69
C PHE A 465 -35.19 -13.98 33.89
N THR A 466 -35.59 -13.27 34.93
CA THR A 466 -37.00 -13.12 35.27
C THR A 466 -37.43 -11.66 35.16
N THR A 467 -38.59 -11.41 34.59
CA THR A 467 -39.22 -10.09 34.50
C THR A 467 -40.49 -10.03 35.34
N THR A 468 -40.74 -8.90 35.99
CA THR A 468 -41.92 -8.64 36.79
C THR A 468 -42.84 -7.66 36.07
N ALA A 469 -44.15 -7.87 36.16
CA ALA A 469 -45.13 -6.99 35.53
C ALA A 469 -44.98 -5.53 36.02
N GLY A 470 -45.01 -4.60 35.08
CA GLY A 470 -44.86 -3.16 35.34
C GLY A 470 -43.42 -2.70 35.61
N THR A 471 -42.41 -3.54 35.37
CA THR A 471 -40.98 -3.17 35.53
C THR A 471 -40.27 -3.03 34.22
N THR A 472 -39.20 -2.24 34.24
CA THR A 472 -38.22 -2.13 33.13
C THR A 472 -36.88 -2.55 33.67
N ILE A 473 -36.21 -3.47 32.99
CA ILE A 473 -34.85 -3.93 33.32
C ILE A 473 -33.89 -3.57 32.20
N VAL A 474 -32.63 -3.32 32.55
CA VAL A 474 -31.56 -3.03 31.62
C VAL A 474 -30.55 -4.18 31.62
N LEU A 475 -30.46 -4.87 30.49
CA LEU A 475 -29.48 -5.92 30.27
C LEU A 475 -28.28 -5.31 29.54
N ALA A 476 -27.09 -5.46 30.11
CA ALA A 476 -25.86 -5.06 29.47
C ALA A 476 -24.92 -6.28 29.24
N ILE A 477 -24.51 -6.48 28.00
CA ILE A 477 -23.63 -7.58 27.58
C ILE A 477 -22.34 -6.96 27.04
N THR A 478 -21.25 -7.13 27.77
CA THR A 478 -19.95 -6.63 27.36
C THR A 478 -19.16 -7.74 26.63
N VAL A 479 -18.73 -7.44 25.45
CA VAL A 479 -17.95 -8.32 24.58
C VAL A 479 -16.54 -7.77 24.47
N ASN A 480 -15.55 -8.62 24.56
CA ASN A 480 -14.14 -8.27 24.38
C ASN A 480 -13.54 -9.02 23.20
N LYS A 481 -12.49 -8.43 22.62
CA LYS A 481 -11.62 -9.05 21.63
C LYS A 481 -10.20 -8.55 21.91
N PRO A 482 -9.19 -9.43 21.98
CA PRO A 482 -7.82 -8.98 22.17
C PRO A 482 -7.43 -7.92 21.13
N GLY A 483 -6.83 -6.83 21.59
CA GLY A 483 -6.43 -5.70 20.72
C GLY A 483 -7.47 -4.61 20.52
N TYR A 484 -8.70 -4.79 20.98
CA TYR A 484 -9.78 -3.82 20.82
C TYR A 484 -10.34 -3.37 22.17
N ALA A 485 -10.94 -2.16 22.18
CA ALA A 485 -11.73 -1.72 23.32
C ALA A 485 -13.00 -2.58 23.44
N ASP A 486 -13.41 -2.84 24.69
CA ASP A 486 -14.63 -3.58 24.95
C ASP A 486 -15.86 -2.85 24.38
N VAL A 487 -16.83 -3.62 23.90
CA VAL A 487 -18.11 -3.12 23.40
C VAL A 487 -19.24 -3.67 24.23
N THR A 488 -20.19 -2.80 24.65
CA THR A 488 -21.34 -3.19 25.45
C THR A 488 -22.62 -3.04 24.64
N TYR A 489 -23.38 -4.13 24.54
CA TYR A 489 -24.75 -4.17 24.03
C TYR A 489 -25.71 -3.92 25.16
N THR A 490 -26.55 -2.90 25.06
CA THR A 490 -27.54 -2.53 26.05
C THR A 490 -28.95 -2.84 25.54
N ILE A 491 -29.70 -3.63 26.26
CA ILE A 491 -31.07 -4.01 25.92
C ILE A 491 -32.00 -3.59 27.05
N THR A 492 -32.89 -2.65 26.77
CA THR A 492 -33.92 -2.20 27.71
C THR A 492 -35.17 -3.03 27.50
N ILE A 493 -35.53 -3.84 28.51
CA ILE A 493 -36.67 -4.73 28.44
C ILE A 493 -37.80 -4.17 29.32
N THR A 494 -38.93 -3.83 28.70
CA THR A 494 -40.12 -3.32 29.40
C THR A 494 -41.17 -4.40 29.50
N THR A 495 -41.65 -4.64 30.70
CA THR A 495 -42.75 -5.58 30.95
C THR A 495 -44.01 -4.78 31.26
N PRO A 496 -45.05 -4.87 30.41
CA PRO A 496 -46.31 -4.17 30.67
C PRO A 496 -46.91 -4.53 32.05
N PRO A 497 -47.60 -3.62 32.71
CA PRO A 497 -48.34 -3.95 33.91
C PRO A 497 -49.37 -5.04 33.59
N GLY A 498 -49.44 -6.07 34.40
CA GLY A 498 -50.44 -7.13 34.27
C GLY A 498 -51.84 -6.52 34.15
N ALA A 499 -52.66 -7.06 33.25
CA ALA A 499 -54.07 -6.68 33.20
C ALA A 499 -54.64 -6.86 34.63
N LYS A 500 -55.17 -5.81 35.22
CA LYS A 500 -55.97 -5.95 36.45
C LYS A 500 -57.15 -6.86 36.11
N ASP A 501 -57.22 -8.02 36.78
CA ASP A 501 -58.44 -8.81 36.84
C ASP A 501 -59.54 -7.91 37.43
N GLY A 502 -60.34 -7.34 36.56
CA GLY A 502 -61.54 -6.62 36.96
C GLY A 502 -62.66 -7.62 37.26
N GLY A 503 -62.60 -8.16 38.48
CA GLY A 503 -63.77 -8.73 39.06
C GLY A 503 -64.64 -7.60 39.64
N ASP A 504 -65.69 -7.29 38.91
CA ASP A 504 -66.96 -6.89 39.52
C ASP A 504 -68.07 -7.17 38.53
N ASP A 505 -68.92 -8.13 38.94
CA ASP A 505 -70.20 -8.44 38.35
C ASP A 505 -71.09 -7.19 38.43
N GLU A 506 -71.56 -6.65 37.33
CA GLU A 506 -72.79 -5.93 37.23
C GLU A 506 -73.58 -6.45 36.01
N GLU A 507 -74.77 -6.97 36.37
CA GLU A 507 -75.79 -7.56 35.53
C GLU A 507 -76.36 -6.58 34.52
N PRO A 508 -76.77 -7.01 33.31
CA PRO A 508 -77.19 -6.12 32.22
C PRO A 508 -78.61 -5.64 32.41
N GLU A 509 -78.86 -4.36 32.48
CA GLU A 509 -80.17 -3.75 32.37
C GLU A 509 -80.58 -3.58 30.90
N ALA A 510 -81.82 -3.92 30.61
CA ALA A 510 -82.43 -4.21 29.32
C ALA A 510 -82.62 -3.01 28.42
N GLU A 511 -82.70 -3.34 27.13
CA GLU A 511 -83.01 -2.52 25.95
C GLU A 511 -84.21 -1.55 26.09
N PRO A 512 -84.32 -0.53 25.18
CA PRO A 512 -85.43 -0.60 24.23
C PRO A 512 -85.03 -0.44 22.79
N LYS A 513 -85.85 -1.20 22.02
CA LYS A 513 -85.94 -1.34 20.56
C LYS A 513 -86.27 -0.06 19.79
N ALA A 514 -85.77 -0.07 18.56
CA ALA A 514 -86.36 0.36 17.29
C ALA A 514 -86.36 1.87 16.98
N THR A 515 -85.83 2.24 15.86
CA THR A 515 -86.68 2.35 14.64
C THR A 515 -85.80 2.46 13.38
N ARG A 516 -86.18 1.67 12.45
CA ARG A 516 -85.85 1.59 11.00
C ARG A 516 -86.25 2.86 10.23
N SER A 517 -85.40 3.45 9.46
CA SER A 517 -85.83 4.20 8.28
C SER A 517 -84.81 4.05 7.15
N THR A 518 -85.34 3.50 6.11
CA THR A 518 -84.79 3.37 4.77
C THR A 518 -84.83 4.70 3.99
N LYS A 519 -83.87 4.92 3.11
CA LYS A 519 -83.94 5.37 1.68
C LYS A 519 -82.60 5.95 1.30
N SER A 520 -81.90 5.35 0.32
CA SER A 520 -82.06 5.36 -1.12
C SER A 520 -81.51 6.60 -1.81
N THR A 521 -80.58 6.30 -2.68
CA THR A 521 -80.28 6.87 -4.01
C THR A 521 -79.77 8.32 -4.12
N LYS A 522 -78.54 8.53 -4.54
CA LYS A 522 -78.13 8.70 -5.98
C LYS A 522 -76.66 8.58 -6.12
#